data_fc5948f69288cb44319926bba54a9d2f
#
_entry.id   fc5948f69288cb44319926bba54a9d2f
#
_cell.length_a   1.000
_cell.length_b   1.000
_cell.length_c   1.000
_cell.angle_alpha   90.00
_cell.angle_beta   90.00
_cell.angle_gamma   90.00
#
_symmetry.space_group_name_H-M   'P 1'
#
loop_
_entity.id
_entity.type
_entity.pdbx_description
1 polymer ?
#
loop_
_entity_poly.entity_id
_entity_poly.type
_entity_poly.pdbx_seq_one_letter_code
_entity_poly.pdbx_strand_id
1 'polypeptide(L)'
;MKNQNGYVDSFAKLIQCPTVTNSGHEYFEAFHKVLDEEFPHVTATCQKISVGGDVLLYKWSGKSSARPLVLMAHQDVVPAVGGDWKYPPFSATVVDGKVYGRGAMDCKNTLFSTIQAVDELIEQGFIPEQDVYLSYSDNEETSGPGASMARDWFKSQGITPFMVIDEGGAIIKKAFSLMKKDVAAVGILEKGYADVKFIARGKGGHSSQPPKHTPIARLAAFVNYCEHHTVFKPRMSKAAKAMIYGLGDALGAPLNLFCKTIGLTGWWVSRLAPKINAAYGNSMFATTMVFTMSSGAQAPNVIPQDAWVVANLRFAPTDKSEDCFNKLRKLAKKYDLEVEVLQSREASPMIDINGEGYQMYKKALNEVYPDVAVVPYLMFGGTDCRVLQQISTNAIRCTPCALSFSQLGGMHASNENVDIKSIEECVGFFKRFVQNYK
;
A
#
# COMPACT_ATOMS: atom_id res chain seq x y z
N MET A 1 -26.75 15.95 -5.84
CA MET A 1 -25.55 15.85 -4.96
C MET A 1 -25.96 15.38 -3.59
N LYS A 2 -25.37 14.29 -3.11
CA LYS A 2 -25.58 13.83 -1.73
C LYS A 2 -25.01 14.89 -0.76
N ASN A 3 -25.70 15.11 0.35
CA ASN A 3 -25.17 15.91 1.46
C ASN A 3 -24.29 15.01 2.37
N GLN A 4 -23.74 15.58 3.44
CA GLN A 4 -22.89 14.85 4.41
C GLN A 4 -23.50 13.55 4.89
N ASN A 5 -24.77 13.54 5.26
CA ASN A 5 -25.45 12.33 5.70
C ASN A 5 -25.56 11.31 4.56
N GLY A 6 -25.79 11.75 3.31
CA GLY A 6 -25.84 10.87 2.14
C GLY A 6 -24.51 10.21 1.82
N TYR A 7 -23.38 10.88 2.04
CA TYR A 7 -22.06 10.26 1.90
C TYR A 7 -21.83 9.17 2.95
N VAL A 8 -22.17 9.48 4.21
CA VAL A 8 -22.03 8.50 5.31
C VAL A 8 -22.89 7.28 5.07
N ASP A 9 -24.16 7.47 4.67
CA ASP A 9 -25.10 6.37 4.43
C ASP A 9 -24.62 5.46 3.29
N SER A 10 -24.17 6.04 2.17
CA SER A 10 -23.64 5.26 1.04
C SER A 10 -22.34 4.56 1.40
N PHE A 11 -21.41 5.25 2.07
CA PHE A 11 -20.15 4.64 2.51
C PHE A 11 -20.39 3.51 3.52
N ALA A 12 -21.32 3.69 4.46
CA ALA A 12 -21.70 2.64 5.40
C ALA A 12 -22.17 1.37 4.72
N LYS A 13 -22.99 1.47 3.64
CA LYS A 13 -23.42 0.31 2.86
C LYS A 13 -22.25 -0.43 2.23
N LEU A 14 -21.22 0.29 1.77
CA LEU A 14 -20.01 -0.34 1.23
C LEU A 14 -19.24 -1.12 2.31
N ILE A 15 -19.11 -0.54 3.50
CA ILE A 15 -18.45 -1.20 4.65
C ILE A 15 -19.24 -2.44 5.11
N GLN A 16 -20.57 -2.40 5.03
CA GLN A 16 -21.44 -3.52 5.43
C GLN A 16 -21.32 -4.74 4.52
N CYS A 17 -20.74 -4.61 3.34
CA CYS A 17 -20.44 -5.74 2.45
C CYS A 17 -19.09 -6.38 2.86
N PRO A 18 -19.07 -7.61 3.40
CA PRO A 18 -17.84 -8.25 3.89
C PRO A 18 -17.05 -8.92 2.75
N THR A 19 -16.50 -8.13 1.85
CA THR A 19 -15.65 -8.58 0.74
C THR A 19 -14.26 -8.99 1.23
N VAL A 20 -14.20 -9.97 2.12
CA VAL A 20 -12.95 -10.47 2.67
C VAL A 20 -12.14 -11.15 1.57
N THR A 21 -10.84 -10.86 1.49
CA THR A 21 -9.96 -11.49 0.49
C THR A 21 -10.11 -13.02 0.50
N ASN A 22 -10.18 -13.63 -0.68
CA ASN A 22 -10.47 -15.06 -0.89
C ASN A 22 -11.87 -15.52 -0.40
N SER A 23 -12.80 -14.60 -0.13
CA SER A 23 -14.22 -14.98 0.04
C SER A 23 -14.84 -15.37 -1.32
N GLY A 24 -16.03 -15.97 -1.27
CA GLY A 24 -16.73 -16.41 -2.48
C GLY A 24 -17.18 -15.24 -3.37
N HIS A 25 -17.39 -15.54 -4.65
CA HIS A 25 -17.90 -14.58 -5.65
C HIS A 25 -19.20 -13.89 -5.21
N GLU A 26 -20.07 -14.56 -4.48
CA GLU A 26 -21.34 -14.05 -3.97
C GLU A 26 -21.20 -12.78 -3.10
N TYR A 27 -20.08 -12.63 -2.37
CA TYR A 27 -19.83 -11.44 -1.58
C TYR A 27 -19.49 -10.22 -2.44
N PHE A 28 -18.73 -10.44 -3.51
CA PHE A 28 -18.42 -9.38 -4.49
C PHE A 28 -19.63 -9.06 -5.34
N GLU A 29 -20.42 -10.03 -5.76
CA GLU A 29 -21.68 -9.80 -6.48
C GLU A 29 -22.65 -8.95 -5.66
N ALA A 30 -22.79 -9.24 -4.35
CA ALA A 30 -23.60 -8.42 -3.45
C ALA A 30 -23.06 -6.99 -3.33
N PHE A 31 -21.73 -6.83 -3.25
CA PHE A 31 -21.08 -5.52 -3.22
C PHE A 31 -21.31 -4.73 -4.52
N HIS A 32 -21.21 -5.40 -5.68
CA HIS A 32 -21.47 -4.77 -6.98
C HIS A 32 -22.91 -4.26 -7.10
N LYS A 33 -23.89 -5.01 -6.58
CA LYS A 33 -25.29 -4.55 -6.53
C LYS A 33 -25.44 -3.26 -5.70
N VAL A 34 -24.76 -3.19 -4.56
CA VAL A 34 -24.73 -1.97 -3.74
C VAL A 34 -24.10 -0.80 -4.50
N LEU A 35 -23.01 -1.04 -5.25
CA LEU A 35 -22.40 0.00 -6.08
C LEU A 35 -23.36 0.48 -7.18
N ASP A 36 -24.05 -0.43 -7.86
CA ASP A 36 -25.01 -0.10 -8.92
C ASP A 36 -26.21 0.72 -8.39
N GLU A 37 -26.66 0.43 -7.14
CA GLU A 37 -27.74 1.17 -6.48
C GLU A 37 -27.29 2.55 -5.97
N GLU A 38 -26.10 2.65 -5.39
CA GLU A 38 -25.61 3.88 -4.76
C GLU A 38 -25.01 4.88 -5.77
N PHE A 39 -24.53 4.41 -6.93
CA PHE A 39 -23.89 5.23 -7.97
C PHE A 39 -24.57 5.07 -9.33
N PRO A 40 -25.87 5.44 -9.44
CA PRO A 40 -26.68 5.20 -10.64
C PRO A 40 -26.18 5.95 -11.86
N HIS A 41 -25.52 7.10 -11.70
CA HIS A 41 -25.02 7.88 -12.84
C HIS A 41 -23.77 7.22 -13.45
N VAL A 42 -22.90 6.64 -12.63
CA VAL A 42 -21.76 5.82 -13.10
C VAL A 42 -22.29 4.61 -13.85
N THR A 43 -23.24 3.87 -13.26
CA THR A 43 -23.82 2.65 -13.84
C THR A 43 -24.51 2.93 -15.18
N ALA A 44 -25.21 4.07 -15.30
CA ALA A 44 -25.93 4.44 -16.53
C ALA A 44 -25.03 5.01 -17.62
N THR A 45 -23.91 5.64 -17.27
CA THR A 45 -23.09 6.42 -18.23
C THR A 45 -21.76 5.75 -18.58
N CYS A 46 -21.12 5.10 -17.60
CA CYS A 46 -19.83 4.49 -17.82
C CYS A 46 -19.96 3.10 -18.46
N GLN A 47 -19.05 2.79 -19.39
CA GLN A 47 -18.95 1.44 -19.93
C GLN A 47 -18.32 0.52 -18.88
N LYS A 48 -19.06 -0.47 -18.39
CA LYS A 48 -18.51 -1.56 -17.57
C LYS A 48 -17.78 -2.55 -18.46
N ILE A 49 -16.51 -2.81 -18.18
CA ILE A 49 -15.60 -3.64 -18.97
C ILE A 49 -15.28 -4.90 -18.16
N SER A 50 -15.55 -6.06 -18.74
CA SER A 50 -15.20 -7.35 -18.14
C SER A 50 -13.73 -7.67 -18.41
N VAL A 51 -12.94 -7.85 -17.34
CA VAL A 51 -11.53 -8.22 -17.42
C VAL A 51 -11.22 -9.57 -16.76
N GLY A 52 -12.22 -10.17 -16.12
CA GLY A 52 -12.14 -11.44 -15.39
C GLY A 52 -12.19 -11.26 -13.87
N GLY A 53 -12.46 -12.35 -13.15
CA GLY A 53 -12.67 -12.32 -11.70
C GLY A 53 -13.83 -11.40 -11.30
N ASP A 54 -13.75 -10.83 -10.12
CA ASP A 54 -14.67 -9.81 -9.60
C ASP A 54 -14.13 -8.38 -9.80
N VAL A 55 -13.16 -8.21 -10.68
CA VAL A 55 -12.56 -6.91 -11.00
C VAL A 55 -13.56 -5.99 -11.67
N LEU A 56 -13.70 -4.77 -11.16
CA LEU A 56 -14.49 -3.73 -11.78
C LEU A 56 -13.60 -2.78 -12.58
N LEU A 57 -13.89 -2.65 -13.87
CA LEU A 57 -13.28 -1.65 -14.73
C LEU A 57 -14.37 -0.87 -15.44
N TYR A 58 -14.50 0.42 -15.12
CA TYR A 58 -15.43 1.33 -15.78
C TYR A 58 -14.67 2.34 -16.63
N LYS A 59 -15.19 2.63 -17.81
CA LYS A 59 -14.72 3.71 -18.67
C LYS A 59 -15.75 4.82 -18.74
N TRP A 60 -15.37 6.02 -18.30
CA TRP A 60 -16.10 7.25 -18.57
C TRP A 60 -15.43 7.99 -19.71
N SER A 61 -16.13 8.05 -20.87
CA SER A 61 -15.57 8.65 -22.09
C SER A 61 -15.46 10.16 -21.96
N GLY A 62 -14.28 10.68 -22.21
CA GLY A 62 -14.00 12.10 -22.28
C GLY A 62 -14.09 12.64 -23.72
N LYS A 63 -13.67 13.90 -23.88
CA LYS A 63 -13.54 14.54 -25.20
C LYS A 63 -12.36 13.99 -26.01
N SER A 64 -11.38 13.41 -25.34
CA SER A 64 -10.17 12.84 -25.90
C SER A 64 -9.73 11.58 -25.13
N SER A 65 -9.10 10.64 -25.84
CA SER A 65 -8.46 9.45 -25.27
C SER A 65 -6.92 9.53 -25.30
N ALA A 66 -6.37 10.73 -25.54
CA ALA A 66 -4.93 10.88 -25.72
C ALA A 66 -4.13 10.73 -24.41
N ARG A 67 -4.74 11.08 -23.27
CA ARG A 67 -4.10 11.08 -21.94
C ARG A 67 -5.02 10.46 -20.89
N PRO A 68 -5.34 9.17 -20.98
CA PRO A 68 -6.30 8.54 -20.07
C PRO A 68 -5.85 8.64 -18.60
N LEU A 69 -6.82 8.93 -17.72
CA LEU A 69 -6.65 8.88 -16.26
C LEU A 69 -7.22 7.57 -15.73
N VAL A 70 -6.49 6.88 -14.86
CA VAL A 70 -6.99 5.72 -14.13
C VAL A 70 -7.01 6.02 -12.63
N LEU A 71 -8.19 5.92 -12.03
CA LEU A 71 -8.39 5.99 -10.59
C LEU A 71 -8.55 4.57 -10.08
N MET A 72 -7.67 4.15 -9.18
CA MET A 72 -7.61 2.81 -8.64
C MET A 72 -8.04 2.73 -7.18
N ALA A 73 -8.51 1.58 -6.80
CA ALA A 73 -8.71 1.11 -5.44
C ALA A 73 -8.87 -0.41 -5.46
N HIS A 74 -9.01 -1.03 -4.29
CA HIS A 74 -9.44 -2.43 -4.21
C HIS A 74 -10.74 -2.59 -3.43
N GLN A 75 -11.45 -3.68 -3.72
CA GLN A 75 -12.75 -4.02 -3.14
C GLN A 75 -12.59 -4.92 -1.93
N ASP A 76 -11.56 -5.76 -1.96
CA ASP A 76 -11.31 -6.74 -0.90
C ASP A 76 -10.76 -6.09 0.37
N VAL A 77 -10.86 -6.81 1.46
CA VAL A 77 -10.36 -6.39 2.77
C VAL A 77 -9.73 -7.59 3.49
N VAL A 78 -8.75 -7.35 4.36
CA VAL A 78 -8.18 -8.40 5.20
C VAL A 78 -9.22 -9.00 6.15
N PRO A 79 -9.06 -10.27 6.58
CA PRO A 79 -9.93 -10.87 7.57
C PRO A 79 -10.05 -10.04 8.85
N ALA A 80 -11.25 -10.01 9.41
CA ALA A 80 -11.56 -9.32 10.66
C ALA A 80 -11.81 -10.30 11.82
N VAL A 81 -11.06 -11.40 11.83
CA VAL A 81 -11.19 -12.47 12.82
C VAL A 81 -10.34 -12.18 14.06
N GLY A 82 -10.93 -12.33 15.23
CA GLY A 82 -10.24 -12.03 16.50
C GLY A 82 -10.11 -10.54 16.79
N GLY A 83 -9.35 -10.23 17.84
CA GLY A 83 -9.10 -8.84 18.28
C GLY A 83 -10.26 -8.24 19.08
N ASP A 84 -9.95 -7.12 19.76
CA ASP A 84 -10.93 -6.39 20.59
C ASP A 84 -11.67 -5.34 19.74
N TRP A 85 -12.64 -5.79 18.95
CA TRP A 85 -13.50 -4.89 18.21
C TRP A 85 -14.52 -4.21 19.14
N LYS A 86 -14.43 -2.88 19.25
CA LYS A 86 -15.40 -2.06 19.98
C LYS A 86 -16.78 -2.08 19.31
N TYR A 87 -16.80 -2.17 17.99
CA TYR A 87 -18.00 -2.29 17.17
C TYR A 87 -17.79 -3.44 16.16
N PRO A 88 -18.86 -4.19 15.79
CA PRO A 88 -18.72 -5.25 14.80
C PRO A 88 -18.02 -4.76 13.53
N PRO A 89 -17.06 -5.51 12.96
CA PRO A 89 -16.17 -5.03 11.88
C PRO A 89 -16.89 -4.61 10.59
N PHE A 90 -18.08 -5.14 10.35
CA PHE A 90 -18.90 -4.81 9.18
C PHE A 90 -20.21 -4.10 9.55
N SER A 91 -20.27 -3.46 10.71
CA SER A 91 -21.46 -2.70 11.14
C SER A 91 -21.52 -1.28 10.59
N ALA A 92 -20.40 -0.75 10.13
CA ALA A 92 -20.26 0.66 9.73
C ALA A 92 -20.76 1.62 10.82
N THR A 93 -20.44 1.35 12.08
CA THR A 93 -20.93 2.15 13.21
C THR A 93 -20.41 3.58 13.13
N VAL A 94 -21.32 4.54 13.19
CA VAL A 94 -21.00 5.98 13.19
C VAL A 94 -21.02 6.52 14.60
N VAL A 95 -19.86 6.96 15.10
CA VAL A 95 -19.70 7.54 16.43
C VAL A 95 -18.63 8.64 16.40
N ASP A 96 -18.88 9.75 17.09
CA ASP A 96 -17.95 10.87 17.25
C ASP A 96 -17.38 11.39 15.91
N GLY A 97 -18.22 11.48 14.89
CA GLY A 97 -17.84 11.95 13.55
C GLY A 97 -16.94 10.99 12.77
N LYS A 98 -16.94 9.72 13.12
CA LYS A 98 -16.16 8.65 12.48
C LYS A 98 -17.04 7.50 12.05
N VAL A 99 -16.63 6.84 10.96
CA VAL A 99 -17.18 5.56 10.54
C VAL A 99 -16.20 4.46 10.92
N TYR A 100 -16.66 3.50 11.74
CA TYR A 100 -15.87 2.35 12.17
C TYR A 100 -16.23 1.13 11.34
N GLY A 101 -15.22 0.45 10.82
CA GLY A 101 -15.40 -0.81 10.09
C GLY A 101 -14.15 -1.25 9.35
N ARG A 102 -14.05 -2.55 9.06
CA ARG A 102 -12.99 -3.11 8.23
C ARG A 102 -13.15 -2.59 6.79
N GLY A 103 -12.05 -2.09 6.21
CA GLY A 103 -12.05 -1.43 4.91
C GLY A 103 -12.36 0.06 4.96
N ALA A 104 -12.60 0.64 6.15
CA ALA A 104 -12.88 2.06 6.28
C ALA A 104 -11.68 2.94 5.86
N MET A 105 -10.46 2.46 6.02
CA MET A 105 -9.24 3.10 5.52
C MET A 105 -8.62 2.35 4.36
N ASP A 106 -8.62 1.03 4.41
CA ASP A 106 -7.94 0.17 3.46
C ASP A 106 -8.93 -0.78 2.76
N CYS A 107 -9.39 -0.45 1.50
CA CYS A 107 -9.31 0.92 0.96
C CYS A 107 -10.66 1.36 0.39
N LYS A 108 -11.81 0.94 1.02
CA LYS A 108 -13.16 1.33 0.55
C LYS A 108 -13.41 2.84 0.61
N ASN A 109 -12.66 3.61 1.44
CA ASN A 109 -12.69 5.07 1.40
C ASN A 109 -12.18 5.62 0.05
N THR A 110 -11.13 5.02 -0.51
CA THR A 110 -10.57 5.39 -1.82
C THR A 110 -11.55 5.04 -2.92
N LEU A 111 -12.09 3.81 -2.89
CA LEU A 111 -13.11 3.36 -3.83
C LEU A 111 -14.32 4.30 -3.78
N PHE A 112 -14.87 4.54 -2.60
CA PHE A 112 -16.00 5.44 -2.40
C PHE A 112 -15.70 6.85 -2.93
N SER A 113 -14.55 7.42 -2.55
CA SER A 113 -14.23 8.81 -2.90
C SER A 113 -14.07 9.00 -4.40
N THR A 114 -13.53 8.03 -5.10
CA THR A 114 -13.33 8.08 -6.55
C THR A 114 -14.64 7.88 -7.33
N ILE A 115 -15.44 6.87 -6.97
CA ILE A 115 -16.71 6.60 -7.65
C ILE A 115 -17.76 7.68 -7.36
N GLN A 116 -17.85 8.17 -6.11
CA GLN A 116 -18.77 9.24 -5.73
C GLN A 116 -18.43 10.55 -6.44
N ALA A 117 -17.14 10.87 -6.59
CA ALA A 117 -16.70 12.04 -7.32
C ALA A 117 -17.12 11.97 -8.80
N VAL A 118 -16.96 10.82 -9.44
CA VAL A 118 -17.37 10.60 -10.83
C VAL A 118 -18.89 10.62 -10.98
N ASP A 119 -19.62 9.95 -10.08
CA ASP A 119 -21.09 9.92 -10.11
C ASP A 119 -21.69 11.32 -10.05
N GLU A 120 -21.20 12.18 -9.12
CA GLU A 120 -21.68 13.55 -9.01
C GLU A 120 -21.29 14.45 -10.19
N LEU A 121 -20.13 14.24 -10.78
CA LEU A 121 -19.73 14.99 -11.96
C LEU A 121 -20.62 14.63 -13.17
N ILE A 122 -20.97 13.35 -13.33
CA ILE A 122 -21.90 12.90 -14.35
C ILE A 122 -23.30 13.49 -14.10
N GLU A 123 -23.81 13.46 -12.85
CA GLU A 123 -25.09 14.09 -12.47
C GLU A 123 -25.13 15.56 -12.85
N GLN A 124 -24.00 16.28 -12.73
CA GLN A 124 -23.86 17.69 -13.10
C GLN A 124 -23.75 17.92 -14.60
N GLY A 125 -23.76 16.87 -15.42
CA GLY A 125 -23.58 16.96 -16.88
C GLY A 125 -22.14 17.32 -17.30
N PHE A 126 -21.14 17.12 -16.41
CA PHE A 126 -19.75 17.36 -16.74
C PHE A 126 -19.23 16.28 -17.71
N ILE A 127 -18.44 16.71 -18.69
CA ILE A 127 -17.73 15.82 -19.64
C ILE A 127 -16.23 16.05 -19.43
N PRO A 128 -15.45 15.02 -19.03
CA PRO A 128 -14.02 15.19 -18.80
C PRO A 128 -13.27 15.46 -20.11
N GLU A 129 -12.15 16.15 -20.02
CA GLU A 129 -11.30 16.41 -21.20
C GLU A 129 -10.62 15.13 -21.71
N GLN A 130 -10.31 14.20 -20.84
CA GLN A 130 -9.69 12.92 -21.18
C GLN A 130 -10.55 11.76 -20.67
N ASP A 131 -10.41 10.58 -21.28
CA ASP A 131 -11.03 9.35 -20.75
C ASP A 131 -10.63 9.12 -19.30
N VAL A 132 -11.61 8.81 -18.45
CA VAL A 132 -11.40 8.44 -17.04
C VAL A 132 -11.80 6.99 -16.85
N TYR A 133 -10.91 6.22 -16.23
CA TYR A 133 -11.17 4.83 -15.87
C TYR A 133 -11.22 4.70 -14.34
N LEU A 134 -12.22 3.94 -13.85
CA LEU A 134 -12.24 3.46 -12.46
C LEU A 134 -11.84 1.99 -12.50
N SER A 135 -10.76 1.63 -11.81
CA SER A 135 -10.21 0.26 -11.82
C SER A 135 -10.11 -0.26 -10.39
N TYR A 136 -11.01 -1.18 -10.03
CA TYR A 136 -11.11 -1.72 -8.68
C TYR A 136 -10.84 -3.23 -8.69
N SER A 137 -9.69 -3.63 -8.15
CA SER A 137 -9.30 -5.04 -8.02
C SER A 137 -10.06 -5.74 -6.89
N ASP A 138 -10.05 -7.05 -6.90
CA ASP A 138 -10.80 -7.91 -5.98
C ASP A 138 -9.89 -8.73 -5.03
N ASN A 139 -8.57 -8.55 -5.11
CA ASN A 139 -7.61 -9.41 -4.41
C ASN A 139 -6.23 -8.75 -4.17
N GLU A 140 -6.22 -7.44 -3.88
CA GLU A 140 -5.00 -6.66 -3.59
C GLU A 140 -4.28 -7.21 -2.35
N GLU A 141 -5.04 -7.46 -1.28
CA GLU A 141 -4.57 -7.87 0.05
C GLU A 141 -3.75 -9.17 0.05
N THR A 142 -3.93 -9.97 -0.99
CA THR A 142 -3.14 -11.18 -1.24
C THR A 142 -2.19 -11.07 -2.42
N SER A 143 -2.03 -9.87 -3.00
CA SER A 143 -1.26 -9.64 -4.23
C SER A 143 -1.76 -10.53 -5.38
N GLY A 144 -3.06 -10.67 -5.52
CA GLY A 144 -3.72 -11.48 -6.53
C GLY A 144 -3.62 -10.89 -7.95
N PRO A 145 -4.23 -11.55 -8.95
CA PRO A 145 -4.11 -11.16 -10.35
C PRO A 145 -5.01 -10.00 -10.79
N GLY A 146 -5.92 -9.48 -9.95
CA GLY A 146 -6.94 -8.51 -10.36
C GLY A 146 -6.40 -7.28 -11.09
N ALA A 147 -5.42 -6.59 -10.50
CA ALA A 147 -4.77 -5.45 -11.18
C ALA A 147 -4.03 -5.86 -12.46
N SER A 148 -3.48 -7.08 -12.51
CA SER A 148 -2.82 -7.61 -13.71
C SER A 148 -3.82 -7.85 -14.85
N MET A 149 -5.04 -8.31 -14.55
CA MET A 149 -6.10 -8.46 -15.55
C MET A 149 -6.49 -7.11 -16.15
N ALA A 150 -6.65 -6.07 -15.35
CA ALA A 150 -6.90 -4.71 -15.82
C ALA A 150 -5.74 -4.19 -16.70
N ARG A 151 -4.48 -4.33 -16.25
CA ARG A 151 -3.29 -3.95 -17.04
C ARG A 151 -3.26 -4.67 -18.39
N ASP A 152 -3.53 -5.96 -18.43
CA ASP A 152 -3.45 -6.77 -19.64
C ASP A 152 -4.58 -6.40 -20.61
N TRP A 153 -5.74 -6.02 -20.08
CA TRP A 153 -6.79 -5.44 -20.90
C TRP A 153 -6.32 -4.10 -21.54
N PHE A 154 -5.78 -3.15 -20.77
CA PHE A 154 -5.24 -1.90 -21.33
C PHE A 154 -4.23 -2.16 -22.45
N LYS A 155 -3.31 -3.10 -22.22
CA LYS A 155 -2.33 -3.52 -23.25
C LYS A 155 -3.01 -4.09 -24.49
N SER A 156 -4.03 -4.93 -24.34
CA SER A 156 -4.75 -5.54 -25.46
C SER A 156 -5.47 -4.51 -26.33
N GLN A 157 -5.90 -3.39 -25.72
CA GLN A 157 -6.56 -2.28 -26.40
C GLN A 157 -5.55 -1.24 -26.94
N GLY A 158 -4.25 -1.41 -26.70
CA GLY A 158 -3.24 -0.42 -27.06
C GLY A 158 -3.35 0.89 -26.28
N ILE A 159 -3.99 0.87 -25.11
CA ILE A 159 -4.19 2.06 -24.28
C ILE A 159 -3.04 2.19 -23.29
N THR A 160 -2.40 3.36 -23.27
CA THR A 160 -1.36 3.72 -22.30
C THR A 160 -1.90 4.83 -21.41
N PRO A 161 -2.25 4.55 -20.15
CA PRO A 161 -2.68 5.60 -19.22
C PRO A 161 -1.59 6.65 -19.04
N PHE A 162 -1.95 7.93 -19.17
CA PHE A 162 -1.02 9.01 -18.85
C PHE A 162 -0.76 9.08 -17.34
N MET A 163 -1.81 8.90 -16.53
CA MET A 163 -1.70 8.92 -15.07
C MET A 163 -2.53 7.81 -14.45
N VAL A 164 -1.96 7.22 -13.42
CA VAL A 164 -2.62 6.25 -12.54
C VAL A 164 -2.55 6.79 -11.11
N ILE A 165 -3.68 6.82 -10.42
CA ILE A 165 -3.78 7.24 -9.01
C ILE A 165 -4.37 6.09 -8.23
N ASP A 166 -3.69 5.69 -7.18
CA ASP A 166 -4.08 4.59 -6.28
C ASP A 166 -3.99 5.04 -4.83
N GLU A 167 -4.39 4.16 -3.92
CA GLU A 167 -4.21 4.29 -2.48
C GLU A 167 -2.72 4.29 -2.06
N GLY A 168 -2.44 4.22 -0.75
CA GLY A 168 -1.12 3.96 -0.15
C GLY A 168 -0.51 5.18 0.56
N GLY A 169 -0.71 6.39 0.07
CA GLY A 169 -0.39 7.63 0.77
C GLY A 169 -1.64 8.31 1.31
N ALA A 170 -1.48 9.23 2.26
CA ALA A 170 -2.57 9.95 2.92
C ALA A 170 -2.13 11.33 3.39
N ILE A 171 -3.08 12.15 3.84
CA ILE A 171 -2.76 13.37 4.60
C ILE A 171 -2.61 12.95 6.08
N ILE A 172 -1.38 13.02 6.56
CA ILE A 172 -1.04 12.70 7.95
C ILE A 172 -1.19 13.97 8.79
N LYS A 173 -2.15 13.96 9.71
CA LYS A 173 -2.33 15.05 10.68
C LYS A 173 -1.09 15.18 11.55
N LYS A 174 -0.80 16.40 12.06
CA LYS A 174 0.39 16.69 12.87
C LYS A 174 0.60 15.65 13.95
N ALA A 175 1.64 14.83 13.80
CA ALA A 175 1.94 13.72 14.69
C ALA A 175 2.63 14.16 15.99
N PHE A 176 3.34 15.30 15.96
CA PHE A 176 4.10 15.84 17.09
C PHE A 176 4.24 17.36 17.00
N SER A 177 4.51 18.00 18.12
CA SER A 177 4.53 19.47 18.29
C SER A 177 5.50 20.22 17.38
N LEU A 178 6.55 19.55 16.89
CA LEU A 178 7.53 20.15 15.96
C LEU A 178 7.00 20.29 14.53
N MET A 179 5.91 19.59 14.18
CA MET A 179 5.26 19.77 12.88
C MET A 179 4.41 21.04 12.87
N LYS A 180 4.65 21.88 11.87
CA LYS A 180 3.90 23.13 11.64
C LYS A 180 2.71 22.92 10.71
N LYS A 181 2.81 21.95 9.79
CA LYS A 181 1.78 21.60 8.82
C LYS A 181 1.46 20.11 8.88
N ASP A 182 0.27 19.74 8.44
CA ASP A 182 -0.04 18.36 8.08
C ASP A 182 0.78 17.98 6.85
N VAL A 183 0.93 16.66 6.61
CA VAL A 183 1.78 16.15 5.53
C VAL A 183 0.93 15.29 4.59
N ALA A 184 0.81 15.70 3.33
CA ALA A 184 0.35 14.81 2.27
C ALA A 184 1.53 13.94 1.82
N ALA A 185 1.54 12.69 2.25
CA ALA A 185 2.53 11.70 1.88
C ALA A 185 2.16 11.12 0.50
N VAL A 186 2.80 11.60 -0.56
CA VAL A 186 2.54 11.14 -1.93
C VAL A 186 3.54 10.06 -2.31
N GLY A 187 3.09 8.82 -2.42
CA GLY A 187 3.93 7.67 -2.72
C GLY A 187 4.53 7.76 -4.13
N ILE A 188 5.86 7.72 -4.19
CA ILE A 188 6.65 7.86 -5.43
C ILE A 188 7.36 6.58 -5.82
N LEU A 189 7.40 5.60 -4.93
CA LEU A 189 8.09 4.32 -5.11
C LEU A 189 7.65 3.36 -3.99
N GLU A 190 7.53 2.08 -4.32
CA GLU A 190 7.31 1.00 -3.38
C GLU A 190 8.57 0.17 -3.20
N LYS A 191 8.84 -0.28 -1.98
CA LYS A 191 9.92 -1.25 -1.72
C LYS A 191 9.64 -2.58 -2.41
N GLY A 192 10.70 -3.28 -2.78
CA GLY A 192 10.60 -4.65 -3.27
C GLY A 192 10.16 -5.61 -2.15
N TYR A 193 9.85 -6.83 -2.54
CA TYR A 193 9.32 -7.86 -1.66
C TYR A 193 9.93 -9.22 -1.98
N ALA A 194 10.16 -10.06 -0.99
CA ALA A 194 10.35 -11.50 -1.20
C ALA A 194 9.97 -12.29 0.05
N ASP A 195 9.55 -13.54 -0.18
CA ASP A 195 9.52 -14.57 0.84
C ASP A 195 10.63 -15.60 0.56
N VAL A 196 11.48 -15.80 1.54
CA VAL A 196 12.63 -16.69 1.43
C VAL A 196 12.57 -17.75 2.52
N LYS A 197 12.56 -19.01 2.10
CA LYS A 197 12.54 -20.17 2.99
C LYS A 197 13.95 -20.71 3.18
N PHE A 198 14.33 -20.90 4.43
CA PHE A 198 15.58 -21.51 4.84
C PHE A 198 15.29 -22.91 5.39
N ILE A 199 15.93 -23.93 4.85
CA ILE A 199 15.62 -25.33 5.15
C ILE A 199 16.87 -26.01 5.73
N ALA A 200 16.71 -26.62 6.89
CA ALA A 200 17.72 -27.50 7.50
C ALA A 200 17.34 -28.95 7.28
N ARG A 201 18.17 -29.70 6.56
CA ARG A 201 17.98 -31.14 6.33
C ARG A 201 18.71 -31.95 7.40
N GLY A 202 18.14 -33.06 7.83
CA GLY A 202 18.74 -34.01 8.77
C GLY A 202 18.34 -35.46 8.49
N LYS A 203 18.88 -36.38 9.26
CA LYS A 203 18.52 -37.81 9.14
C LYS A 203 17.22 -38.16 9.90
N GLY A 204 16.74 -37.24 10.75
CA GLY A 204 15.69 -37.55 11.71
C GLY A 204 16.16 -38.52 12.79
N GLY A 205 15.26 -38.94 13.66
CA GLY A 205 15.54 -39.97 14.65
C GLY A 205 14.86 -39.75 15.99
N HIS A 206 15.20 -40.62 16.94
CA HIS A 206 14.66 -40.54 18.29
C HIS A 206 15.42 -39.49 19.11
N SER A 207 14.69 -38.67 19.86
CA SER A 207 15.25 -37.53 20.63
C SER A 207 16.30 -37.96 21.70
N SER A 208 16.27 -39.21 22.14
CA SER A 208 17.25 -39.74 23.12
C SER A 208 18.66 -39.95 22.54
N GLN A 209 18.84 -39.88 21.22
CA GLN A 209 20.13 -40.06 20.53
C GLN A 209 20.37 -38.87 19.57
N PRO A 210 20.51 -37.63 20.10
CA PRO A 210 20.59 -36.48 19.26
C PRO A 210 21.94 -36.36 18.54
N PRO A 211 21.96 -35.95 17.26
CA PRO A 211 23.17 -35.52 16.58
C PRO A 211 23.69 -34.22 17.19
N LYS A 212 24.96 -33.87 16.92
CA LYS A 212 25.60 -32.67 17.46
C LYS A 212 24.85 -31.36 17.11
N HIS A 213 24.24 -31.27 15.93
CA HIS A 213 23.53 -30.09 15.44
C HIS A 213 22.24 -30.52 14.74
N THR A 214 21.13 -30.51 15.49
CA THR A 214 19.82 -30.84 14.92
C THR A 214 19.36 -29.76 13.91
N PRO A 215 18.46 -30.06 12.97
CA PRO A 215 17.91 -29.09 12.05
C PRO A 215 17.37 -27.82 12.74
N ILE A 216 16.59 -27.97 13.81
CA ILE A 216 16.06 -26.85 14.59
C ILE A 216 17.17 -26.01 15.23
N ALA A 217 18.23 -26.65 15.76
CA ALA A 217 19.35 -25.92 16.38
C ALA A 217 20.14 -25.09 15.37
N ARG A 218 20.31 -25.57 14.14
CA ARG A 218 20.98 -24.83 13.05
C ARG A 218 20.14 -23.62 12.60
N LEU A 219 18.83 -23.80 12.46
CA LEU A 219 17.91 -22.70 12.15
C LEU A 219 17.89 -21.65 13.27
N ALA A 220 17.81 -22.07 14.52
CA ALA A 220 17.83 -21.15 15.67
C ALA A 220 19.13 -20.31 15.70
N ALA A 221 20.28 -20.94 15.43
CA ALA A 221 21.56 -20.25 15.35
C ALA A 221 21.62 -19.25 14.18
N PHE A 222 21.06 -19.60 13.03
CA PHE A 222 20.95 -18.72 11.86
C PHE A 222 20.03 -17.52 12.14
N VAL A 223 18.83 -17.76 12.68
CA VAL A 223 17.88 -16.71 13.05
C VAL A 223 18.51 -15.76 14.06
N ASN A 224 19.10 -16.31 15.14
CA ASN A 224 19.78 -15.51 16.15
C ASN A 224 20.90 -14.64 15.56
N TYR A 225 21.67 -15.18 14.61
CA TYR A 225 22.68 -14.39 13.92
C TYR A 225 22.06 -13.23 13.14
N CYS A 226 21.00 -13.50 12.38
CA CYS A 226 20.31 -12.48 11.57
C CYS A 226 19.71 -11.36 12.43
N GLU A 227 19.14 -11.70 13.58
CA GLU A 227 18.54 -10.73 14.52
C GLU A 227 19.59 -9.82 15.17
N HIS A 228 20.79 -10.34 15.46
CA HIS A 228 21.83 -9.58 16.17
C HIS A 228 22.86 -8.92 15.26
N HIS A 229 22.80 -9.15 13.94
CA HIS A 229 23.78 -8.61 12.99
C HIS A 229 23.11 -7.90 11.81
N THR A 230 23.70 -6.79 11.40
CA THR A 230 23.24 -6.05 10.22
C THR A 230 23.49 -6.86 8.95
N VAL A 231 22.49 -7.63 8.50
CA VAL A 231 22.56 -8.40 7.25
C VAL A 231 22.64 -7.47 6.05
N PHE A 232 21.79 -6.45 5.98
CA PHE A 232 21.74 -5.48 4.89
C PHE A 232 22.12 -4.09 5.39
N LYS A 233 23.13 -3.48 4.76
CA LYS A 233 23.67 -2.18 5.21
C LYS A 233 22.75 -1.04 4.81
N PRO A 234 22.42 -0.13 5.74
CA PRO A 234 21.62 1.06 5.44
C PRO A 234 22.32 1.99 4.44
N ARG A 235 21.55 2.51 3.48
CA ARG A 235 22.02 3.45 2.46
C ARG A 235 20.95 4.50 2.17
N MET A 236 21.36 5.72 1.86
CA MET A 236 20.48 6.78 1.42
C MET A 236 20.05 6.55 -0.04
N SER A 237 18.76 6.28 -0.27
CA SER A 237 18.19 6.22 -1.62
C SER A 237 17.75 7.61 -2.12
N LYS A 238 17.54 7.74 -3.43
CA LYS A 238 16.99 8.98 -4.02
C LYS A 238 15.60 9.28 -3.44
N ALA A 239 14.76 8.25 -3.27
CA ALA A 239 13.41 8.38 -2.71
C ALA A 239 13.45 8.82 -1.23
N ALA A 240 14.28 8.20 -0.39
CA ALA A 240 14.45 8.60 1.02
C ALA A 240 14.98 10.04 1.13
N LYS A 241 15.91 10.43 0.24
CA LYS A 241 16.41 11.81 0.17
C LYS A 241 15.30 12.80 -0.19
N ALA A 242 14.48 12.50 -1.20
CA ALA A 242 13.35 13.33 -1.60
C ALA A 242 12.31 13.47 -0.48
N MET A 243 12.00 12.37 0.20
CA MET A 243 11.10 12.35 1.34
C MET A 243 11.58 13.24 2.47
N ILE A 244 12.83 13.08 2.92
CA ILE A 244 13.39 13.89 4.02
C ILE A 244 13.46 15.36 3.62
N TYR A 245 13.89 15.67 2.40
CA TYR A 245 13.92 17.06 1.89
C TYR A 245 12.52 17.68 1.92
N GLY A 246 11.48 16.95 1.46
CA GLY A 246 10.09 17.40 1.47
C GLY A 246 9.54 17.61 2.88
N LEU A 247 9.89 16.75 3.84
CA LEU A 247 9.49 16.90 5.24
C LEU A 247 9.95 18.25 5.84
N GLY A 248 11.02 18.83 5.31
CA GLY A 248 11.46 20.17 5.72
C GLY A 248 10.38 21.24 5.55
N ASP A 249 9.42 21.07 4.64
CA ASP A 249 8.33 22.03 4.41
C ASP A 249 7.22 21.93 5.49
N ALA A 250 7.17 20.81 6.22
CA ALA A 250 6.24 20.58 7.32
C ALA A 250 6.81 20.94 8.69
N LEU A 251 8.12 21.13 8.79
CA LEU A 251 8.85 21.32 10.06
C LEU A 251 9.25 22.78 10.29
N GLY A 252 9.34 23.17 11.55
CA GLY A 252 9.92 24.46 11.96
C GLY A 252 11.46 24.43 12.04
N ALA A 253 12.07 25.61 12.18
CA ALA A 253 13.51 25.73 12.43
C ALA A 253 13.87 25.11 13.80
N PRO A 254 15.06 24.47 13.95
CA PRO A 254 16.12 24.29 12.94
C PRO A 254 15.95 23.03 12.08
N LEU A 255 14.93 22.19 12.33
CA LEU A 255 14.77 20.88 11.68
C LEU A 255 14.50 20.98 10.17
N ASN A 256 13.78 22.00 9.75
CA ASN A 256 13.56 22.25 8.32
C ASN A 256 14.90 22.45 7.58
N LEU A 257 15.83 23.23 8.15
CA LEU A 257 17.15 23.44 7.55
C LEU A 257 17.96 22.15 7.48
N PHE A 258 17.91 21.33 8.55
CA PHE A 258 18.55 20.01 8.55
C PHE A 258 17.99 19.10 7.43
N CYS A 259 16.67 19.05 7.26
CA CYS A 259 16.04 18.28 6.18
C CYS A 259 16.46 18.81 4.80
N LYS A 260 16.55 20.13 4.61
CA LYS A 260 16.97 20.73 3.33
C LYS A 260 18.45 20.48 3.01
N THR A 261 19.30 20.21 4.00
CA THR A 261 20.70 19.85 3.81
C THR A 261 20.98 18.36 3.69
N ILE A 262 19.94 17.51 3.60
CA ILE A 262 20.06 16.04 3.52
C ILE A 262 20.94 15.55 2.36
N GLY A 263 21.10 16.37 1.33
CA GLY A 263 22.02 16.11 0.24
C GLY A 263 23.46 15.91 0.68
N LEU A 264 23.90 16.65 1.71
CA LEU A 264 25.24 16.61 2.29
C LEU A 264 25.35 15.61 3.45
N THR A 265 24.30 15.53 4.27
CA THR A 265 24.31 14.78 5.54
C THR A 265 23.73 13.36 5.40
N GLY A 266 23.13 13.03 4.28
CA GLY A 266 22.36 11.79 4.08
C GLY A 266 23.13 10.51 4.35
N TRP A 267 24.45 10.48 4.10
CA TRP A 267 25.28 9.34 4.41
C TRP A 267 25.32 9.03 5.92
N TRP A 268 25.46 10.08 6.73
CA TRP A 268 25.45 9.96 8.20
C TRP A 268 24.06 9.59 8.71
N VAL A 269 23.02 10.29 8.20
CA VAL A 269 21.62 10.06 8.59
C VAL A 269 21.21 8.61 8.36
N SER A 270 21.51 8.06 7.19
CA SER A 270 21.14 6.66 6.88
C SER A 270 21.77 5.63 7.82
N ARG A 271 22.92 5.92 8.44
CA ARG A 271 23.62 5.03 9.37
C ARG A 271 23.24 5.25 10.83
N LEU A 272 22.87 6.45 11.20
CA LEU A 272 22.52 6.79 12.58
C LEU A 272 21.03 6.56 12.88
N ALA A 273 20.13 6.86 11.94
CA ALA A 273 18.71 6.72 12.15
C ALA A 273 18.27 5.30 12.59
N PRO A 274 18.79 4.19 12.02
CA PRO A 274 18.50 2.86 12.53
C PRO A 274 18.93 2.58 13.96
N LYS A 275 19.93 3.32 14.47
CA LYS A 275 20.38 3.20 15.87
C LYS A 275 19.46 3.97 16.83
N ILE A 276 18.80 5.02 16.36
CA ILE A 276 17.85 5.82 17.14
C ILE A 276 16.48 5.14 17.18
N ASN A 277 16.02 4.72 16.02
CA ASN A 277 14.77 3.96 15.87
C ASN A 277 14.97 2.87 14.82
N ALA A 278 15.13 1.63 15.29
CA ALA A 278 15.45 0.49 14.43
C ALA A 278 14.33 0.22 13.40
N ALA A 279 13.07 0.30 13.79
CA ALA A 279 11.95 0.00 12.91
C ALA A 279 11.88 0.98 11.74
N TYR A 280 11.70 2.27 11.99
CA TYR A 280 11.58 3.27 10.94
C TYR A 280 12.90 3.52 10.20
N GLY A 281 14.03 3.53 10.91
CA GLY A 281 15.34 3.75 10.30
C GLY A 281 15.73 2.63 9.33
N ASN A 282 15.54 1.36 9.71
CA ASN A 282 15.81 0.25 8.80
C ASN A 282 14.81 0.23 7.64
N SER A 283 13.51 0.46 7.90
CA SER A 283 12.51 0.49 6.84
C SER A 283 12.80 1.55 5.78
N MET A 284 13.34 2.72 6.19
CA MET A 284 13.66 3.82 5.28
C MET A 284 14.98 3.61 4.51
N PHE A 285 16.01 3.03 5.15
CA PHE A 285 17.37 3.05 4.60
C PHE A 285 17.96 1.69 4.25
N ALA A 286 17.33 0.59 4.65
CA ALA A 286 17.85 -0.76 4.42
C ALA A 286 16.81 -1.71 3.84
N THR A 287 17.27 -2.78 3.23
CA THR A 287 16.48 -3.98 3.06
C THR A 287 16.20 -4.57 4.44
N THR A 288 14.94 -4.74 4.77
CA THR A 288 14.51 -5.37 6.03
C THR A 288 14.22 -6.85 5.80
N MET A 289 14.43 -7.65 6.84
CA MET A 289 14.16 -9.07 6.87
C MET A 289 13.57 -9.43 8.23
N VAL A 290 12.45 -10.13 8.24
CA VAL A 290 11.78 -10.60 9.45
C VAL A 290 11.32 -12.05 9.28
N PHE A 291 11.56 -12.90 10.28
CA PHE A 291 11.10 -14.27 10.26
C PHE A 291 9.65 -14.36 10.70
N THR A 292 8.79 -14.91 9.84
CA THR A 292 7.34 -14.90 10.03
C THR A 292 6.73 -16.27 10.20
N MET A 293 7.37 -17.33 9.70
CA MET A 293 6.89 -18.71 9.79
C MET A 293 8.01 -19.68 10.14
N SER A 294 7.67 -20.77 10.82
CA SER A 294 8.61 -21.84 11.12
C SER A 294 7.90 -23.20 11.21
N SER A 295 8.65 -24.27 10.97
CA SER A 295 8.17 -25.64 11.18
C SER A 295 9.32 -26.56 11.60
N GLY A 296 8.98 -27.65 12.31
CA GLY A 296 9.90 -28.68 12.78
C GLY A 296 9.18 -30.02 12.92
N ALA A 297 9.55 -30.81 13.94
CA ALA A 297 8.87 -32.08 14.22
C ALA A 297 7.44 -31.85 14.76
N GLN A 298 6.53 -32.80 14.47
CA GLN A 298 5.14 -32.77 14.98
C GLN A 298 4.98 -33.47 16.33
N ALA A 299 6.05 -34.10 16.84
CA ALA A 299 6.03 -34.77 18.15
C ALA A 299 7.31 -34.44 18.95
N PRO A 300 7.22 -34.31 20.29
CA PRO A 300 8.33 -33.84 21.12
C PRO A 300 9.50 -34.82 21.21
N ASN A 301 9.27 -36.10 20.94
CA ASN A 301 10.29 -37.16 20.98
C ASN A 301 10.91 -37.49 19.62
N VAL A 302 10.66 -36.68 18.59
CA VAL A 302 11.13 -36.87 17.22
C VAL A 302 12.10 -35.76 16.83
N ILE A 303 13.26 -36.11 16.31
CA ILE A 303 14.16 -35.18 15.63
C ILE A 303 13.67 -35.07 14.18
N PRO A 304 13.31 -33.87 13.68
CA PRO A 304 12.81 -33.73 12.33
C PRO A 304 13.86 -34.09 11.27
N GLN A 305 13.43 -34.67 10.16
CA GLN A 305 14.27 -34.80 8.97
C GLN A 305 14.46 -33.43 8.31
N ASP A 306 13.41 -32.63 8.31
CA ASP A 306 13.40 -31.29 7.76
C ASP A 306 12.82 -30.32 8.78
N ALA A 307 13.48 -29.19 8.94
CA ALA A 307 12.94 -28.04 9.63
C ALA A 307 13.17 -26.80 8.76
N TRP A 308 12.30 -25.80 8.86
CA TRP A 308 12.42 -24.60 8.04
C TRP A 308 11.89 -23.35 8.75
N VAL A 309 12.40 -22.20 8.30
CA VAL A 309 11.86 -20.88 8.64
C VAL A 309 11.65 -20.07 7.35
N VAL A 310 10.63 -19.21 7.32
CA VAL A 310 10.41 -18.27 6.22
C VAL A 310 10.70 -16.87 6.73
N ALA A 311 11.50 -16.13 5.98
CA ALA A 311 11.74 -14.71 6.18
C ALA A 311 11.05 -13.90 5.11
N ASN A 312 10.31 -12.87 5.52
CA ASN A 312 9.78 -11.83 4.65
C ASN A 312 10.82 -10.72 4.50
N LEU A 313 11.13 -10.34 3.26
CA LEU A 313 12.06 -9.27 2.93
C LEU A 313 11.33 -8.10 2.28
N ARG A 314 11.77 -6.87 2.63
CA ARG A 314 11.39 -5.65 1.92
C ARG A 314 12.63 -4.97 1.38
N PHE A 315 12.87 -5.10 0.07
CA PHE A 315 14.10 -4.59 -0.55
C PHE A 315 14.12 -3.06 -0.56
N ALA A 316 15.24 -2.51 -0.10
CA ALA A 316 15.51 -1.08 -0.29
C ALA A 316 15.68 -0.77 -1.78
N PRO A 317 15.30 0.43 -2.25
CA PRO A 317 15.49 0.83 -3.65
C PRO A 317 16.95 0.87 -4.11
N THR A 318 17.90 0.75 -3.17
CA THR A 318 19.34 0.69 -3.44
C THR A 318 19.87 -0.72 -3.65
N ASP A 319 19.06 -1.73 -3.41
CA ASP A 319 19.47 -3.14 -3.39
C ASP A 319 18.74 -3.91 -4.49
N LYS A 320 19.46 -4.72 -5.25
CA LYS A 320 18.87 -5.69 -6.17
C LYS A 320 18.54 -6.97 -5.43
N SER A 321 17.41 -7.58 -5.73
CA SER A 321 16.95 -8.81 -5.06
C SER A 321 17.98 -9.94 -5.16
N GLU A 322 18.58 -10.14 -6.34
CA GLU A 322 19.55 -11.22 -6.55
C GLU A 322 20.84 -11.04 -5.71
N ASP A 323 21.31 -9.81 -5.53
CA ASP A 323 22.44 -9.52 -4.65
C ASP A 323 22.12 -9.86 -3.19
N CYS A 324 20.87 -9.58 -2.77
CA CYS A 324 20.37 -9.95 -1.44
C CYS A 324 20.31 -11.47 -1.29
N PHE A 325 19.77 -12.20 -2.27
CA PHE A 325 19.68 -13.65 -2.26
C PHE A 325 21.07 -14.30 -2.23
N ASN A 326 21.99 -13.81 -3.03
CA ASN A 326 23.38 -14.31 -3.04
C ASN A 326 24.06 -14.15 -1.67
N LYS A 327 23.78 -13.04 -0.99
CA LYS A 327 24.27 -12.80 0.37
C LYS A 327 23.64 -13.76 1.37
N LEU A 328 22.32 -13.98 1.28
CA LEU A 328 21.60 -14.93 2.14
C LEU A 328 22.06 -16.37 1.90
N ARG A 329 22.24 -16.80 0.65
CA ARG A 329 22.79 -18.12 0.31
C ARG A 329 24.19 -18.35 0.92
N LYS A 330 25.07 -17.35 0.82
CA LYS A 330 26.41 -17.41 1.44
C LYS A 330 26.35 -17.49 2.95
N LEU A 331 25.42 -16.77 3.58
CA LEU A 331 25.24 -16.79 5.02
C LEU A 331 24.64 -18.13 5.47
N ALA A 332 23.56 -18.58 4.85
CA ALA A 332 22.85 -19.82 5.14
C ALA A 332 23.76 -21.06 5.04
N LYS A 333 24.67 -21.06 4.06
CA LYS A 333 25.68 -22.14 3.89
C LYS A 333 26.56 -22.36 5.12
N LYS A 334 26.83 -21.32 5.93
CA LYS A 334 27.62 -21.44 7.17
C LYS A 334 26.89 -22.24 8.25
N TYR A 335 25.57 -22.35 8.13
CA TYR A 335 24.67 -23.05 9.05
C TYR A 335 24.16 -24.36 8.43
N ASP A 336 24.70 -24.75 7.26
CA ASP A 336 24.26 -25.92 6.50
C ASP A 336 22.74 -25.87 6.23
N LEU A 337 22.28 -24.74 5.67
CA LEU A 337 20.89 -24.48 5.28
C LEU A 337 20.78 -24.32 3.76
N GLU A 338 19.73 -24.88 3.20
CA GLU A 338 19.26 -24.61 1.83
C GLU A 338 18.43 -23.33 1.81
N VAL A 339 18.40 -22.64 0.66
CA VAL A 339 17.66 -21.39 0.48
C VAL A 339 16.75 -21.54 -0.73
N GLU A 340 15.47 -21.39 -0.51
CA GLU A 340 14.41 -21.38 -1.53
C GLU A 340 13.74 -20.02 -1.56
N VAL A 341 13.66 -19.39 -2.73
CA VAL A 341 12.90 -18.14 -2.93
C VAL A 341 11.49 -18.53 -3.35
N LEU A 342 10.51 -18.28 -2.48
CA LEU A 342 9.11 -18.63 -2.73
C LEU A 342 8.45 -17.64 -3.69
N GLN A 343 8.72 -16.35 -3.48
CA GLN A 343 8.28 -15.27 -4.36
C GLN A 343 9.23 -14.08 -4.24
N SER A 344 9.30 -13.25 -5.27
CA SER A 344 10.14 -12.06 -5.28
C SER A 344 9.65 -11.04 -6.29
N ARG A 345 9.77 -9.77 -5.92
CA ARG A 345 9.60 -8.62 -6.82
C ARG A 345 10.57 -7.52 -6.44
N GLU A 346 11.11 -6.82 -7.43
CA GLU A 346 11.97 -5.65 -7.21
C GLU A 346 11.18 -4.46 -6.67
N ALA A 347 11.90 -3.47 -6.12
CA ALA A 347 11.30 -2.18 -5.84
C ALA A 347 10.72 -1.58 -7.14
N SER A 348 9.58 -0.89 -7.03
CA SER A 348 8.99 -0.24 -8.20
C SER A 348 9.92 0.88 -8.71
N PRO A 349 9.87 1.23 -10.01
CA PRO A 349 10.54 2.42 -10.50
C PRO A 349 10.10 3.67 -9.73
N MET A 350 11.05 4.55 -9.41
CA MET A 350 10.71 5.85 -8.81
C MET A 350 10.13 6.75 -9.89
N ILE A 351 8.96 7.35 -9.64
CA ILE A 351 8.39 8.34 -10.54
C ILE A 351 9.20 9.64 -10.48
N ASP A 352 9.17 10.39 -11.57
CA ASP A 352 9.81 11.71 -11.61
C ASP A 352 8.98 12.74 -10.83
N ILE A 353 9.49 13.18 -9.67
CA ILE A 353 8.84 14.20 -8.85
C ILE A 353 8.83 15.58 -9.49
N ASN A 354 9.66 15.83 -10.50
CA ASN A 354 9.64 17.06 -11.30
C ASN A 354 8.83 16.89 -12.59
N GLY A 355 8.39 15.67 -12.88
CA GLY A 355 7.57 15.35 -14.05
C GLY A 355 6.15 15.91 -13.95
N GLU A 356 5.53 16.07 -15.10
CA GLU A 356 4.22 16.71 -15.26
C GLU A 356 3.15 16.08 -14.35
N GLY A 357 3.06 14.74 -14.30
CA GLY A 357 2.04 14.05 -13.52
C GLY A 357 2.14 14.31 -12.02
N TYR A 358 3.35 14.20 -11.44
CA TYR A 358 3.53 14.51 -10.03
C TYR A 358 3.24 15.98 -9.72
N GLN A 359 3.69 16.91 -10.57
CA GLN A 359 3.46 18.34 -10.37
C GLN A 359 1.98 18.71 -10.52
N MET A 360 1.24 18.04 -11.43
CA MET A 360 -0.21 18.20 -11.58
C MET A 360 -0.94 17.75 -10.30
N TYR A 361 -0.59 16.58 -9.78
CA TYR A 361 -1.18 16.05 -8.54
C TYR A 361 -0.85 16.94 -7.34
N LYS A 362 0.41 17.37 -7.19
CA LYS A 362 0.86 18.31 -6.15
C LYS A 362 0.12 19.64 -6.21
N LYS A 363 -0.10 20.18 -7.41
CA LYS A 363 -0.85 21.42 -7.61
C LYS A 363 -2.28 21.27 -7.11
N ALA A 364 -2.96 20.18 -7.49
CA ALA A 364 -4.33 19.92 -7.04
C ALA A 364 -4.42 19.76 -5.51
N LEU A 365 -3.45 19.09 -4.89
CA LEU A 365 -3.37 19.01 -3.43
C LEU A 365 -3.25 20.39 -2.78
N ASN A 366 -2.36 21.25 -3.29
CA ASN A 366 -2.18 22.60 -2.73
C ASN A 366 -3.40 23.50 -2.92
N GLU A 367 -4.20 23.29 -3.98
CA GLU A 367 -5.44 24.02 -4.22
C GLU A 367 -6.56 23.64 -3.25
N VAL A 368 -6.64 22.34 -2.91
CA VAL A 368 -7.69 21.82 -2.01
C VAL A 368 -7.25 21.90 -0.55
N TYR A 369 -5.96 21.69 -0.27
CA TYR A 369 -5.36 21.65 1.06
C TYR A 369 -4.17 22.62 1.16
N PRO A 370 -4.39 23.96 1.19
CA PRO A 370 -3.31 24.96 1.12
C PRO A 370 -2.33 24.91 2.32
N ASP A 371 -2.78 24.40 3.47
CA ASP A 371 -1.97 24.33 4.69
C ASP A 371 -1.23 23.00 4.87
N VAL A 372 -1.28 22.11 3.85
CA VAL A 372 -0.62 20.82 3.89
C VAL A 372 0.73 20.88 3.16
N ALA A 373 1.76 20.24 3.71
CA ALA A 373 3.03 20.05 3.02
C ALA A 373 2.98 18.78 2.16
N VAL A 374 3.16 18.92 0.84
CA VAL A 374 3.19 17.77 -0.07
C VAL A 374 4.59 17.17 -0.07
N VAL A 375 4.70 15.93 0.40
CA VAL A 375 5.97 15.23 0.64
C VAL A 375 6.03 13.97 -0.22
N PRO A 376 7.08 13.82 -1.07
CA PRO A 376 7.33 12.55 -1.74
C PRO A 376 7.55 11.45 -0.72
N TYR A 377 6.83 10.32 -0.85
CA TYR A 377 6.85 9.25 0.13
C TYR A 377 7.47 7.98 -0.45
N LEU A 378 8.47 7.42 0.25
CA LEU A 378 8.99 6.08 0.02
C LEU A 378 8.07 5.10 0.74
N MET A 379 7.23 4.38 0.01
CA MET A 379 6.31 3.41 0.59
C MET A 379 7.03 2.15 1.05
N PHE A 380 6.71 1.72 2.27
CA PHE A 380 7.26 0.49 2.86
C PHE A 380 6.43 -0.74 2.47
N GLY A 381 5.13 -0.55 2.21
CA GLY A 381 4.20 -1.52 1.66
C GLY A 381 4.21 -1.56 0.13
N GLY A 382 3.24 -2.21 -0.45
CA GLY A 382 2.97 -2.22 -1.88
C GLY A 382 1.49 -2.03 -2.13
N THR A 383 1.12 -1.59 -3.33
CA THR A 383 -0.25 -1.44 -3.83
C THR A 383 -0.35 -1.98 -5.24
N ASP A 384 -1.55 -2.10 -5.76
CA ASP A 384 -1.81 -2.49 -7.15
C ASP A 384 -1.28 -1.47 -8.18
N CYS A 385 -1.02 -0.24 -7.76
CA CYS A 385 -0.41 0.80 -8.59
C CYS A 385 0.87 0.34 -9.29
N ARG A 386 1.71 -0.48 -8.63
CA ARG A 386 2.93 -1.04 -9.23
C ARG A 386 2.66 -1.86 -10.49
N VAL A 387 1.47 -2.46 -10.60
CA VAL A 387 1.09 -3.27 -11.75
C VAL A 387 0.79 -2.38 -12.95
N LEU A 388 -0.04 -1.34 -12.75
CA LEU A 388 -0.36 -0.38 -13.80
C LEU A 388 0.79 0.57 -14.10
N GLN A 389 1.74 0.78 -13.18
CA GLN A 389 2.99 1.49 -13.44
C GLN A 389 3.82 0.86 -14.57
N GLN A 390 3.60 -0.41 -14.90
CA GLN A 390 4.25 -1.05 -16.06
C GLN A 390 3.80 -0.46 -17.41
N ILE A 391 2.67 0.25 -17.42
CA ILE A 391 2.07 0.87 -18.61
C ILE A 391 1.85 2.38 -18.43
N SER A 392 2.25 2.97 -17.32
CA SER A 392 2.17 4.41 -17.05
C SER A 392 3.41 4.89 -16.32
N THR A 393 3.93 6.05 -16.70
CA THR A 393 5.09 6.68 -16.02
C THR A 393 4.67 7.57 -14.85
N ASN A 394 3.40 7.95 -14.75
CA ASN A 394 2.85 8.82 -13.72
C ASN A 394 1.96 8.03 -12.75
N ALA A 395 2.57 7.16 -11.96
CA ALA A 395 1.90 6.29 -11.00
C ALA A 395 1.95 6.92 -9.59
N ILE A 396 0.89 7.60 -9.23
CA ILE A 396 0.72 8.29 -7.94
C ILE A 396 0.06 7.34 -6.93
N ARG A 397 0.60 7.25 -5.75
CA ARG A 397 0.04 6.48 -4.64
C ARG A 397 -0.33 7.42 -3.52
N CYS A 398 -1.53 7.95 -3.57
CA CYS A 398 -2.04 8.83 -2.54
C CYS A 398 -3.55 9.02 -2.68
N THR A 399 -4.28 8.63 -1.66
CA THR A 399 -5.66 9.09 -1.43
C THR A 399 -5.57 10.18 -0.36
N PRO A 400 -5.95 11.43 -0.66
CA PRO A 400 -5.74 12.54 0.26
C PRO A 400 -6.77 12.55 1.40
N CYS A 401 -6.95 11.40 2.04
CA CYS A 401 -7.75 11.23 3.25
C CYS A 401 -6.92 11.67 4.46
N ALA A 402 -7.46 12.57 5.29
CA ALA A 402 -6.75 13.08 6.45
C ALA A 402 -6.86 12.14 7.64
N LEU A 403 -5.76 11.50 8.01
CA LEU A 403 -5.68 10.46 9.04
C LEU A 403 -4.79 10.90 10.21
N SER A 404 -5.18 10.58 11.43
CA SER A 404 -4.33 10.69 12.60
C SER A 404 -3.34 9.52 12.68
N PHE A 405 -2.28 9.67 13.47
CA PHE A 405 -1.30 8.60 13.69
C PHE A 405 -1.92 7.33 14.30
N SER A 406 -2.94 7.50 15.16
CA SER A 406 -3.66 6.37 15.74
C SER A 406 -4.53 5.63 14.70
N GLN A 407 -5.13 6.35 13.77
CA GLN A 407 -5.88 5.74 12.66
C GLN A 407 -4.94 4.94 11.75
N LEU A 408 -3.79 5.51 11.35
CA LEU A 408 -2.78 4.77 10.57
C LEU A 408 -2.33 3.48 11.25
N GLY A 409 -2.19 3.48 12.57
CA GLY A 409 -1.88 2.28 13.35
C GLY A 409 -3.04 1.27 13.43
N GLY A 410 -4.25 1.68 13.05
CA GLY A 410 -5.46 0.84 13.00
C GLY A 410 -5.64 0.07 11.69
N MET A 411 -4.87 0.39 10.65
CA MET A 411 -4.88 -0.34 9.38
C MET A 411 -4.53 -1.82 9.62
N HIS A 412 -5.33 -2.74 9.09
CA HIS A 412 -5.26 -4.20 9.34
C HIS A 412 -5.47 -4.61 10.82
N ALA A 413 -5.65 -3.67 11.75
CA ALA A 413 -5.94 -3.95 13.15
C ALA A 413 -7.44 -3.86 13.45
N SER A 414 -7.83 -4.12 14.72
CA SER A 414 -9.21 -3.90 15.19
C SER A 414 -9.52 -2.40 15.30
N ASN A 415 -10.81 -2.05 15.22
CA ASN A 415 -11.30 -0.69 15.36
C ASN A 415 -10.82 0.28 14.27
N GLU A 416 -10.55 -0.23 13.07
CA GLU A 416 -10.29 0.57 11.88
C GLU A 416 -11.42 1.60 11.71
N ASN A 417 -11.07 2.86 11.42
CA ASN A 417 -12.04 3.94 11.31
C ASN A 417 -11.49 5.11 10.49
N VAL A 418 -12.40 5.90 9.92
CA VAL A 418 -12.08 7.11 9.18
C VAL A 418 -12.99 8.25 9.62
N ASP A 419 -12.47 9.49 9.62
CA ASP A 419 -13.28 10.67 9.91
C ASP A 419 -14.21 10.98 8.72
N ILE A 420 -15.49 11.23 8.99
CA ILE A 420 -16.50 11.59 7.96
C ILE A 420 -16.03 12.79 7.14
N LYS A 421 -15.52 13.82 7.81
CA LYS A 421 -14.99 15.00 7.16
C LYS A 421 -13.86 14.67 6.16
N SER A 422 -13.01 13.71 6.49
CA SER A 422 -11.91 13.30 5.60
C SER A 422 -12.43 12.62 4.33
N ILE A 423 -13.53 11.87 4.42
CA ILE A 423 -14.19 11.26 3.25
C ILE A 423 -14.73 12.34 2.32
N GLU A 424 -15.45 13.35 2.89
CA GLU A 424 -15.99 14.47 2.13
C GLU A 424 -14.92 15.27 1.40
N GLU A 425 -13.86 15.62 2.12
CA GLU A 425 -12.72 16.34 1.57
C GLU A 425 -12.07 15.55 0.44
N CYS A 426 -11.99 14.22 0.58
CA CYS A 426 -11.42 13.34 -0.41
C CYS A 426 -12.28 13.27 -1.69
N VAL A 427 -13.62 13.16 -1.57
CA VAL A 427 -14.55 13.29 -2.71
C VAL A 427 -14.36 14.62 -3.40
N GLY A 428 -14.31 15.71 -2.64
CA GLY A 428 -14.09 17.06 -3.15
C GLY A 428 -12.77 17.19 -3.91
N PHE A 429 -11.72 16.56 -3.42
CA PHE A 429 -10.43 16.51 -4.11
C PHE A 429 -10.52 15.80 -5.47
N PHE A 430 -11.08 14.59 -5.51
CA PHE A 430 -11.18 13.84 -6.77
C PHE A 430 -12.08 14.55 -7.79
N LYS A 431 -13.18 15.18 -7.36
CA LYS A 431 -14.00 16.03 -8.24
C LYS A 431 -13.17 17.15 -8.87
N ARG A 432 -12.45 17.92 -8.04
CA ARG A 432 -11.60 19.02 -8.52
C ARG A 432 -10.48 18.51 -9.41
N PHE A 433 -9.88 17.39 -9.06
CA PHE A 433 -8.81 16.79 -9.84
C PHE A 433 -9.29 16.42 -11.25
N VAL A 434 -10.40 15.69 -11.35
CA VAL A 434 -10.98 15.27 -12.65
C VAL A 434 -11.43 16.48 -13.48
N GLN A 435 -12.02 17.51 -12.85
CA GLN A 435 -12.42 18.75 -13.55
C GLN A 435 -11.23 19.51 -14.15
N ASN A 436 -10.07 19.46 -13.51
CA ASN A 436 -8.87 20.19 -13.95
C ASN A 436 -7.90 19.31 -14.77
N TYR A 437 -8.17 18.02 -14.91
CA TYR A 437 -7.33 17.08 -15.66
C TYR A 437 -7.51 17.29 -17.18
N LYS A 438 -6.36 17.50 -17.90
CA LYS A 438 -6.35 17.82 -19.34
C LYS A 438 -5.35 16.97 -20.12
#